data_e364aee9dfc07eb35bc2f474f4f76aae
#
_entry.id   e364aee9dfc07eb35bc2f474f4f76aae
#
_cell.length_a   1.000
_cell.length_b   1.000
_cell.length_c   1.000
_cell.angle_alpha   90.00
_cell.angle_beta   90.00
_cell.angle_gamma   90.00
#
_symmetry.space_group_name_H-M   'P 1'
#
loop_
_entity.id
_entity.type
_entity.pdbx_description
1 polymer ?
#
loop_
_entity_poly.entity_id
_entity_poly.type
_entity_poly.pdbx_seq_one_letter_code
_entity_poly.pdbx_strand_id
1 'polypeptide(L)'
;MTDSDLHLGAAGTQAHVADAGLHAHQIVIVPYRDSEHRAQVEALWRQAFGYATAHNRPGLAIDRKLAVDDGLFFMAMAADRVVGTVMAGYDGHRGWLYAVSVQPEWRGRGVGSALVRHAEHALSALGCLKINLQLADGNDAVAAFYEALGYAVERRVSMGKCLPENVPA
;
A
#
# COMPACT_ATOMS: atom_id res chain seq x y z
N MET A 1 -4.89 77.17 -11.48
CA MET A 1 -6.32 77.06 -11.11
C MET A 1 -6.69 75.60 -11.31
N THR A 2 -6.61 74.96 -10.21
CA THR A 2 -7.65 74.16 -9.51
C THR A 2 -7.89 72.84 -10.19
N ASP A 3 -7.93 71.74 -9.63
CA ASP A 3 -8.00 71.24 -8.26
C ASP A 3 -8.06 69.72 -8.34
N SER A 4 -7.34 69.12 -7.49
CA SER A 4 -7.64 67.98 -6.63
C SER A 4 -8.83 67.07 -7.02
N ASP A 5 -8.60 65.76 -7.11
CA ASP A 5 -9.13 64.91 -6.02
C ASP A 5 -8.57 63.50 -6.09
N LEU A 6 -8.06 63.10 -4.96
CA LEU A 6 -7.68 61.74 -4.56
C LEU A 6 -8.92 60.85 -4.45
N HIS A 7 -8.82 59.60 -5.00
CA HIS A 7 -9.58 58.52 -4.44
C HIS A 7 -8.73 57.30 -4.25
N LEU A 8 -8.37 57.06 -3.01
CA LEU A 8 -7.94 55.76 -2.50
C LEU A 8 -9.15 54.80 -2.61
N GLY A 9 -8.92 53.66 -3.26
CA GLY A 9 -9.85 52.55 -3.28
C GLY A 9 -9.09 51.28 -2.95
N ALA A 10 -9.38 50.72 -1.80
CA ALA A 10 -8.78 49.58 -1.14
C ALA A 10 -8.63 48.37 -2.05
N ALA A 11 -7.42 47.87 -2.15
CA ALA A 11 -7.11 46.51 -2.61
C ALA A 11 -7.54 45.54 -1.49
N GLY A 12 -8.72 44.94 -1.62
CA GLY A 12 -9.23 43.89 -0.77
C GLY A 12 -8.55 42.60 -1.08
N THR A 13 -7.97 42.03 -0.09
CA THR A 13 -7.49 40.68 0.16
C THR A 13 -8.39 39.61 -0.47
N GLN A 14 -7.94 38.95 -1.55
CA GLN A 14 -8.48 37.70 -2.05
C GLN A 14 -7.34 36.85 -2.64
N ALA A 15 -6.62 36.21 -1.78
CA ALA A 15 -5.73 35.12 -2.17
C ALA A 15 -5.40 34.31 -0.92
N HIS A 16 -6.23 33.35 -0.53
CA HIS A 16 -5.85 32.25 0.36
C HIS A 16 -6.97 31.23 0.59
N VAL A 17 -7.63 30.73 -0.44
CA VAL A 17 -8.58 29.59 -0.27
C VAL A 17 -8.41 28.50 -1.35
N ALA A 18 -7.47 28.61 -2.29
CA ALA A 18 -7.40 27.69 -3.42
C ALA A 18 -6.38 26.54 -3.28
N ASP A 19 -5.58 26.47 -2.22
CA ASP A 19 -4.48 25.50 -2.14
C ASP A 19 -4.74 24.28 -1.25
N ALA A 20 -5.76 24.28 -0.43
CA ALA A 20 -6.09 23.15 0.44
C ALA A 20 -6.78 21.97 -0.29
N GLY A 21 -7.31 22.16 -1.47
CA GLY A 21 -8.06 21.15 -2.23
C GLY A 21 -7.22 20.27 -3.15
N LEU A 22 -6.05 20.70 -3.59
CA LEU A 22 -5.19 19.97 -4.54
C LEU A 22 -4.27 18.95 -3.86
N HIS A 23 -3.93 19.14 -2.59
CA HIS A 23 -3.03 18.22 -1.87
C HIS A 23 -3.75 16.98 -1.30
N ALA A 24 -5.07 16.98 -1.19
CA ALA A 24 -5.86 15.89 -0.62
C ALA A 24 -5.91 14.62 -1.50
N HIS A 25 -5.33 14.63 -2.72
CA HIS A 25 -5.43 13.51 -3.66
C HIS A 25 -4.06 12.96 -4.10
N GLN A 26 -2.96 13.53 -3.63
CA GLN A 26 -1.64 13.03 -3.96
C GLN A 26 -1.28 11.85 -3.05
N ILE A 27 -1.11 10.67 -3.67
CA ILE A 27 -0.66 9.46 -2.98
C ILE A 27 0.85 9.37 -3.07
N VAL A 28 1.49 9.10 -1.94
CA VAL A 28 2.93 8.83 -1.86
C VAL A 28 3.13 7.41 -1.36
N ILE A 29 4.02 6.66 -2.02
CA ILE A 29 4.43 5.34 -1.53
C ILE A 29 5.64 5.52 -0.63
N VAL A 30 5.55 5.02 0.58
CA VAL A 30 6.61 5.11 1.59
C VAL A 30 6.92 3.74 2.21
N PRO A 31 8.14 3.50 2.70
CA PRO A 31 8.45 2.31 3.46
C PRO A 31 7.69 2.31 4.80
N TYR A 32 7.38 1.11 5.28
CA TYR A 32 6.73 0.92 6.57
C TYR A 32 7.64 1.36 7.73
N ARG A 33 7.02 2.04 8.70
CA ARG A 33 7.63 2.40 9.99
C ARG A 33 6.67 2.01 11.10
N ASP A 34 7.11 1.14 11.98
CA ASP A 34 6.25 0.51 12.97
C ASP A 34 5.55 1.51 13.90
N SER A 35 6.32 2.44 14.45
CA SER A 35 5.80 3.45 15.37
C SER A 35 4.77 4.41 14.77
N GLU A 36 4.78 4.57 13.44
CA GLU A 36 3.91 5.53 12.73
C GLU A 36 2.68 4.85 12.11
N HIS A 37 2.85 3.61 11.62
CA HIS A 37 1.87 3.03 10.70
C HIS A 37 1.11 1.82 11.26
N ARG A 38 1.63 1.13 12.31
CA ARG A 38 1.10 -0.15 12.81
C ARG A 38 -0.41 -0.13 13.02
N ALA A 39 -0.91 0.82 13.78
CA ALA A 39 -2.33 0.86 14.13
C ALA A 39 -3.24 0.98 12.89
N GLN A 40 -2.85 1.82 11.93
CA GLN A 40 -3.61 2.02 10.70
C GLN A 40 -3.53 0.80 9.77
N VAL A 41 -2.36 0.17 9.65
CA VAL A 41 -2.17 -1.04 8.84
C VAL A 41 -2.97 -2.21 9.42
N GLU A 42 -2.91 -2.42 10.74
CA GLU A 42 -3.70 -3.47 11.39
C GLU A 42 -5.21 -3.25 11.19
N ALA A 43 -5.69 -2.01 11.29
CA ALA A 43 -7.10 -1.69 11.05
C ALA A 43 -7.49 -1.99 9.60
N LEU A 44 -6.68 -1.57 8.63
CA LEU A 44 -6.90 -1.84 7.21
C LEU A 44 -6.93 -3.34 6.92
N TRP A 45 -5.99 -4.12 7.47
CA TRP A 45 -5.94 -5.55 7.23
C TRP A 45 -7.09 -6.32 7.88
N ARG A 46 -7.52 -5.93 9.09
CA ARG A 46 -8.74 -6.50 9.71
C ARG A 46 -9.95 -6.31 8.80
N GLN A 47 -10.08 -5.15 8.17
CA GLN A 47 -11.18 -4.87 7.25
C GLN A 47 -11.05 -5.65 5.94
N ALA A 48 -9.82 -5.76 5.39
CA ALA A 48 -9.61 -6.29 4.05
C ALA A 48 -9.63 -7.81 3.97
N PHE A 49 -9.12 -8.52 4.99
CA PHE A 49 -8.80 -9.95 4.88
C PHE A 49 -9.66 -10.87 5.74
N GLY A 50 -10.27 -10.39 6.81
CA GLY A 50 -11.04 -11.23 7.75
C GLY A 50 -10.20 -12.40 8.26
N TYR A 51 -9.73 -12.39 9.51
CA TYR A 51 -8.74 -13.37 10.00
C TYR A 51 -9.39 -14.65 10.50
N ALA A 52 -9.31 -15.71 9.71
CA ALA A 52 -9.73 -17.05 10.10
C ALA A 52 -8.61 -17.87 10.79
N THR A 53 -7.32 -17.50 10.65
CA THR A 53 -6.18 -18.31 11.12
C THR A 53 -5.20 -17.50 11.93
N ALA A 54 -4.57 -18.14 12.93
CA ALA A 54 -3.65 -17.47 13.87
C ALA A 54 -2.43 -16.84 13.16
N HIS A 55 -1.88 -17.51 12.15
CA HIS A 55 -0.71 -17.02 11.41
C HIS A 55 -0.98 -15.80 10.52
N ASN A 56 -2.25 -15.50 10.24
CA ASN A 56 -2.67 -14.32 9.48
C ASN A 56 -3.06 -13.13 10.37
N ARG A 57 -2.92 -13.23 11.70
CA ARG A 57 -3.17 -12.08 12.58
C ARG A 57 -2.25 -10.91 12.21
N PRO A 58 -2.77 -9.68 12.05
CA PRO A 58 -2.00 -8.54 11.54
C PRO A 58 -0.73 -8.27 12.33
N GLY A 59 -0.82 -8.14 13.64
CA GLY A 59 0.33 -7.87 14.49
C GLY A 59 1.43 -8.91 14.32
N LEU A 60 1.06 -10.21 14.36
CA LEU A 60 2.03 -11.30 14.17
C LEU A 60 2.68 -11.28 12.78
N ALA A 61 1.90 -11.01 11.74
CA ALA A 61 2.43 -10.91 10.38
C ALA A 61 3.39 -9.73 10.23
N ILE A 62 3.08 -8.59 10.85
CA ILE A 62 3.97 -7.42 10.89
C ILE A 62 5.26 -7.74 11.64
N ASP A 63 5.15 -8.30 12.86
CA ASP A 63 6.33 -8.63 13.67
C ASP A 63 7.29 -9.57 12.93
N ARG A 64 6.76 -10.61 12.30
CA ARG A 64 7.55 -11.55 11.50
C ARG A 64 8.17 -10.89 10.27
N LYS A 65 7.43 -9.99 9.60
CA LYS A 65 7.97 -9.24 8.46
C LYS A 65 9.10 -8.32 8.87
N LEU A 66 8.96 -7.62 9.99
CA LEU A 66 10.02 -6.77 10.54
C LEU A 66 11.25 -7.57 10.94
N ALA A 67 11.08 -8.79 11.46
CA ALA A 67 12.19 -9.66 11.82
C ALA A 67 13.00 -10.16 10.60
N VAL A 68 12.42 -10.15 9.39
CA VAL A 68 13.15 -10.46 8.14
C VAL A 68 14.08 -9.31 7.76
N ASP A 69 13.73 -8.06 8.10
CA ASP A 69 14.51 -6.84 7.89
C ASP A 69 14.99 -6.64 6.44
N ASP A 70 14.12 -6.94 5.47
CA ASP A 70 14.42 -6.84 4.04
C ASP A 70 14.00 -5.50 3.39
N GLY A 71 13.34 -4.61 4.14
CA GLY A 71 12.87 -3.32 3.67
C GLY A 71 11.72 -3.39 2.64
N LEU A 72 11.11 -4.55 2.42
CA LEU A 72 10.10 -4.79 1.38
C LEU A 72 8.66 -4.71 1.89
N PHE A 73 8.38 -3.71 2.72
CA PHE A 73 7.03 -3.43 3.18
C PHE A 73 6.69 -1.95 2.94
N PHE A 74 5.68 -1.67 2.12
CA PHE A 74 5.36 -0.33 1.65
C PHE A 74 3.89 0.02 1.89
N MET A 75 3.63 1.31 2.13
CA MET A 75 2.29 1.87 2.24
C MET A 75 2.07 2.97 1.22
N ALA A 76 0.82 3.07 0.77
CA ALA A 76 0.31 4.26 0.11
C ALA A 76 -0.26 5.19 1.17
N MET A 77 0.27 6.41 1.22
CA MET A 77 -0.16 7.46 2.12
C MET A 77 -0.94 8.54 1.37
N ALA A 78 -2.05 8.96 1.93
CA ALA A 78 -2.75 10.19 1.54
C ALA A 78 -2.73 11.11 2.76
N ALA A 79 -1.90 12.14 2.73
CA ALA A 79 -1.51 12.90 3.92
C ALA A 79 -1.05 11.94 5.04
N ASP A 80 -1.68 11.99 6.21
CA ASP A 80 -1.31 11.18 7.38
C ASP A 80 -2.03 9.80 7.42
N ARG A 81 -2.77 9.44 6.36
CA ARG A 81 -3.58 8.22 6.35
C ARG A 81 -2.93 7.13 5.49
N VAL A 82 -2.83 5.94 6.04
CA VAL A 82 -2.54 4.72 5.28
C VAL A 82 -3.79 4.36 4.47
N VAL A 83 -3.69 4.44 3.15
CA VAL A 83 -4.78 4.12 2.22
C VAL A 83 -4.57 2.81 1.47
N GLY A 84 -3.39 2.23 1.57
CA GLY A 84 -3.10 0.92 1.02
C GLY A 84 -1.75 0.38 1.49
N THR A 85 -1.54 -0.92 1.30
CA THR A 85 -0.32 -1.63 1.69
C THR A 85 0.11 -2.64 0.64
N VAL A 86 1.39 -2.97 0.62
CA VAL A 86 1.95 -4.15 -0.02
C VAL A 86 3.14 -4.65 0.78
N MET A 87 3.17 -5.94 1.12
CA MET A 87 4.39 -6.63 1.53
C MET A 87 4.97 -7.39 0.35
N ALA A 88 6.29 -7.38 0.22
CA ALA A 88 6.99 -8.23 -0.71
C ALA A 88 8.09 -9.03 0.01
N GLY A 89 8.59 -10.08 -0.61
CA GLY A 89 9.71 -10.86 -0.13
C GLY A 89 10.49 -11.44 -1.29
N TYR A 90 11.80 -11.68 -1.10
CA TYR A 90 12.65 -12.29 -2.09
C TYR A 90 13.52 -13.37 -1.42
N ASP A 91 13.38 -14.60 -1.91
CA ASP A 91 14.11 -15.77 -1.38
C ASP A 91 15.40 -16.07 -2.15
N GLY A 92 15.85 -15.17 -3.04
CA GLY A 92 16.97 -15.38 -3.96
C GLY A 92 16.60 -16.12 -5.24
N HIS A 93 15.38 -16.66 -5.34
CA HIS A 93 14.89 -17.36 -6.53
C HIS A 93 13.62 -16.73 -7.09
N ARG A 94 12.64 -16.36 -6.21
CA ARG A 94 11.38 -15.74 -6.60
C ARG A 94 11.02 -14.60 -5.67
N GLY A 95 10.46 -13.54 -6.24
CA GLY A 95 9.75 -12.53 -5.50
C GLY A 95 8.31 -12.99 -5.18
N TRP A 96 7.79 -12.51 -4.07
CA TRP A 96 6.42 -12.77 -3.63
C TRP A 96 5.75 -11.48 -3.22
N LEU A 97 4.47 -11.32 -3.54
CA LEU A 97 3.64 -10.23 -3.04
C LEU A 97 2.62 -10.77 -2.03
N TYR A 98 2.46 -10.06 -0.93
CA TYR A 98 1.56 -10.37 0.16
C TYR A 98 0.81 -9.13 0.62
N ALA A 99 -0.31 -9.32 1.30
CA ALA A 99 -1.05 -8.28 1.99
C ALA A 99 -1.26 -7.00 1.14
N VAL A 100 -1.48 -7.19 -0.17
CA VAL A 100 -1.86 -6.08 -1.04
C VAL A 100 -3.29 -5.70 -0.71
N SER A 101 -3.47 -4.52 -0.16
CA SER A 101 -4.79 -4.03 0.22
C SER A 101 -4.92 -2.54 -0.03
N VAL A 102 -6.14 -2.10 -0.34
CA VAL A 102 -6.48 -0.69 -0.54
C VAL A 102 -7.80 -0.41 0.15
N GLN A 103 -7.87 0.68 0.90
CA GLN A 103 -9.11 1.12 1.54
C GLN A 103 -10.22 1.24 0.50
N PRO A 104 -11.48 0.83 0.82
CA PRO A 104 -12.57 0.79 -0.15
C PRO A 104 -12.76 2.10 -0.93
N GLU A 105 -12.71 3.23 -0.24
CA GLU A 105 -12.88 4.56 -0.82
C GLU A 105 -11.72 5.01 -1.73
N TRP A 106 -10.60 4.28 -1.72
CA TRP A 106 -9.42 4.55 -2.54
C TRP A 106 -9.24 3.55 -3.68
N ARG A 107 -10.13 2.57 -3.79
CA ARG A 107 -10.14 1.60 -4.90
C ARG A 107 -10.52 2.29 -6.22
N GLY A 108 -10.09 1.70 -7.34
CA GLY A 108 -10.35 2.27 -8.68
C GLY A 108 -9.59 3.56 -8.99
N ARG A 109 -8.69 4.02 -8.09
CA ARG A 109 -7.90 5.26 -8.27
C ARG A 109 -6.41 5.01 -8.54
N GLY A 110 -6.05 3.80 -8.94
CA GLY A 110 -4.66 3.44 -9.26
C GLY A 110 -3.75 3.14 -8.08
N VAL A 111 -4.24 3.24 -6.82
CA VAL A 111 -3.43 3.02 -5.61
C VAL A 111 -2.81 1.63 -5.58
N GLY A 112 -3.59 0.58 -5.83
CA GLY A 112 -3.11 -0.80 -5.86
C GLY A 112 -2.03 -1.00 -6.92
N SER A 113 -2.24 -0.45 -8.12
CA SER A 113 -1.26 -0.53 -9.21
C SER A 113 0.05 0.19 -8.87
N ALA A 114 -0.03 1.34 -8.21
CA ALA A 114 1.16 2.07 -7.76
C ALA A 114 1.96 1.28 -6.72
N LEU A 115 1.27 0.66 -5.74
CA LEU A 115 1.89 -0.19 -4.71
C LEU A 115 2.58 -1.40 -5.33
N VAL A 116 1.88 -2.14 -6.22
CA VAL A 116 2.44 -3.33 -6.87
C VAL A 116 3.66 -2.97 -7.70
N ARG A 117 3.59 -1.93 -8.54
CA ARG A 117 4.73 -1.47 -9.35
C ARG A 117 5.92 -1.01 -8.50
N HIS A 118 5.67 -0.38 -7.36
CA HIS A 118 6.73 0.00 -6.43
C HIS A 118 7.43 -1.23 -5.86
N ALA A 119 6.68 -2.25 -5.44
CA ALA A 119 7.22 -3.52 -4.96
C ALA A 119 7.97 -4.29 -6.06
N GLU A 120 7.45 -4.31 -7.29
CA GLU A 120 8.12 -4.89 -8.46
C GLU A 120 9.47 -4.22 -8.72
N HIS A 121 9.51 -2.90 -8.64
CA HIS A 121 10.75 -2.14 -8.82
C HIS A 121 11.77 -2.48 -7.72
N ALA A 122 11.35 -2.52 -6.46
CA ALA A 122 12.21 -2.88 -5.34
C ALA A 122 12.74 -4.32 -5.47
N LEU A 123 11.90 -5.28 -5.84
CA LEU A 123 12.30 -6.65 -6.08
C LEU A 123 13.28 -6.76 -7.26
N SER A 124 13.01 -6.05 -8.37
CA SER A 124 13.90 -6.02 -9.54
C SER A 124 15.28 -5.46 -9.20
N ALA A 125 15.36 -4.44 -8.35
CA ALA A 125 16.62 -3.89 -7.88
C ALA A 125 17.47 -4.89 -7.08
N LEU A 126 16.83 -5.91 -6.48
CA LEU A 126 17.50 -7.03 -5.81
C LEU A 126 17.88 -8.18 -6.78
N GLY A 127 17.64 -8.03 -8.08
CA GLY A 127 17.91 -9.07 -9.09
C GLY A 127 16.79 -10.11 -9.23
N CYS A 128 15.60 -9.88 -8.68
CA CYS A 128 14.47 -10.76 -8.84
C CYS A 128 13.99 -10.76 -10.30
N LEU A 129 13.91 -11.95 -10.92
CA LEU A 129 13.49 -12.11 -12.31
C LEU A 129 12.03 -12.56 -12.45
N LYS A 130 11.41 -13.02 -11.38
CA LYS A 130 10.02 -13.50 -11.40
C LYS A 130 9.34 -13.25 -10.07
N ILE A 131 8.14 -12.67 -10.13
CA ILE A 131 7.31 -12.39 -8.97
C ILE A 131 6.06 -13.28 -9.02
N ASN A 132 5.73 -13.86 -7.89
CA ASN A 132 4.54 -14.67 -7.69
C ASN A 132 3.63 -14.05 -6.62
N LEU A 133 2.37 -14.41 -6.69
CA LEU A 133 1.37 -14.15 -5.65
C LEU A 133 0.35 -15.28 -5.64
N GLN A 134 -0.45 -15.35 -4.59
CA GLN A 134 -1.55 -16.30 -4.48
C GLN A 134 -2.85 -15.55 -4.23
N LEU A 135 -3.90 -15.96 -4.91
CA LEU A 135 -5.25 -15.46 -4.74
C LEU A 135 -6.13 -16.58 -4.18
N ALA A 136 -7.11 -16.20 -3.37
CA ALA A 136 -8.19 -17.14 -3.02
C ALA A 136 -8.95 -17.53 -4.28
N ASP A 137 -9.34 -18.80 -4.35
CA ASP A 137 -10.14 -19.32 -5.44
C ASP A 137 -11.44 -18.53 -5.59
N GLY A 138 -11.84 -18.27 -6.84
CA GLY A 138 -13.05 -17.48 -7.15
C GLY A 138 -12.91 -15.97 -6.99
N ASN A 139 -11.71 -15.44 -6.76
CA ASN A 139 -11.49 -13.99 -6.67
C ASN A 139 -11.14 -13.37 -8.03
N ASP A 140 -12.07 -13.51 -8.99
CA ASP A 140 -11.88 -13.12 -10.39
C ASP A 140 -11.59 -11.63 -10.57
N ALA A 141 -12.20 -10.78 -9.75
CA ALA A 141 -11.98 -9.34 -9.82
C ALA A 141 -10.53 -8.96 -9.46
N VAL A 142 -9.93 -9.66 -8.49
CA VAL A 142 -8.53 -9.46 -8.12
C VAL A 142 -7.60 -10.11 -9.14
N ALA A 143 -7.98 -11.25 -9.73
CA ALA A 143 -7.24 -11.86 -10.84
C ALA A 143 -7.13 -10.90 -12.02
N ALA A 144 -8.26 -10.33 -12.47
CA ALA A 144 -8.29 -9.33 -13.55
C ALA A 144 -7.44 -8.09 -13.25
N PHE A 145 -7.38 -7.65 -11.98
CA PHE A 145 -6.49 -6.55 -11.58
C PHE A 145 -5.02 -6.90 -11.82
N TYR A 146 -4.56 -8.10 -11.44
CA TYR A 146 -3.18 -8.51 -11.66
C TYR A 146 -2.88 -8.81 -13.11
N GLU A 147 -3.81 -9.36 -13.87
CA GLU A 147 -3.68 -9.57 -15.32
C GLU A 147 -3.47 -8.24 -16.05
N ALA A 148 -4.18 -7.18 -15.66
CA ALA A 148 -3.97 -5.84 -16.19
C ALA A 148 -2.57 -5.25 -15.86
N LEU A 149 -1.87 -5.80 -14.87
CA LEU A 149 -0.49 -5.47 -14.53
C LEU A 149 0.54 -6.37 -15.22
N GLY A 150 0.10 -7.36 -16.01
CA GLY A 150 0.97 -8.28 -16.75
C GLY A 150 1.23 -9.61 -16.06
N TYR A 151 0.56 -9.89 -14.94
CA TYR A 151 0.59 -11.22 -14.32
C TYR A 151 -0.29 -12.19 -15.13
N ALA A 152 0.03 -13.46 -15.05
CA ALA A 152 -0.74 -14.51 -15.70
C ALA A 152 -1.02 -15.65 -14.72
N VAL A 153 -2.19 -16.25 -14.82
CA VAL A 153 -2.55 -17.44 -14.04
C VAL A 153 -1.66 -18.61 -14.47
N GLU A 154 -0.90 -19.15 -13.52
CA GLU A 154 -0.11 -20.34 -13.76
C GLU A 154 -0.87 -21.60 -13.33
N ARG A 155 -0.89 -22.61 -14.19
CA ARG A 155 -1.47 -23.93 -13.86
C ARG A 155 -0.53 -24.72 -12.96
N ARG A 156 -0.58 -24.44 -11.66
CA ARG A 156 0.20 -25.11 -10.62
C ARG A 156 -0.68 -25.48 -9.45
N VAL A 157 -0.44 -26.61 -8.84
CA VAL A 157 -1.09 -26.98 -7.59
C VAL A 157 -0.31 -26.31 -6.45
N SER A 158 -0.98 -25.52 -5.64
CA SER A 158 -0.42 -24.95 -4.42
C SER A 158 -0.64 -25.89 -3.25
N MET A 159 0.40 -26.17 -2.49
CA MET A 159 0.33 -27.02 -1.29
C MET A 159 0.90 -26.24 -0.11
N GLY A 160 0.26 -26.37 1.06
CA GLY A 160 0.68 -25.70 2.28
C GLY A 160 0.61 -26.64 3.48
N LYS A 161 1.49 -26.45 4.46
CA LYS A 161 1.50 -27.14 5.75
C LYS A 161 1.73 -26.13 6.85
N CYS A 162 0.83 -26.06 7.82
CA CYS A 162 1.05 -25.29 9.04
C CYS A 162 2.09 -26.02 9.90
N LEU A 163 3.08 -25.26 10.34
CA LEU A 163 4.05 -25.74 11.35
C LEU A 163 3.53 -25.34 12.73
N PRO A 164 3.82 -26.15 13.79
CA PRO A 164 3.52 -25.74 15.15
C PRO A 164 4.27 -24.46 15.48
N GLU A 165 3.65 -23.59 16.27
CA GLU A 165 4.34 -22.42 16.80
C GLU A 165 5.49 -22.91 17.68
N ASN A 166 6.73 -22.54 17.36
CA ASN A 166 7.83 -22.71 18.27
C ASN A 166 7.60 -21.75 19.43
N VAL A 167 7.04 -22.25 20.54
CA VAL A 167 7.09 -21.57 21.83
C VAL A 167 8.53 -21.72 22.30
N PRO A 168 9.33 -20.64 22.43
CA PRO A 168 10.63 -20.76 23.09
C PRO A 168 10.42 -21.30 24.48
N ALA A 169 11.20 -22.34 24.84
CA ALA A 169 11.22 -22.91 26.20
C ALA A 169 11.70 -21.87 27.21
#